data_83c3f0629291374c0ab0c714747a9113
#
_entry.id   83c3f0629291374c0ab0c714747a9113
#
_cell.length_a   1.000
_cell.length_b   1.000
_cell.length_c   1.000
_cell.angle_alpha   90.00
_cell.angle_beta   90.00
_cell.angle_gamma   90.00
#
_symmetry.space_group_name_H-M   'P 1'
#
loop_
_entity.id
_entity.type
_entity.pdbx_description
1 polymer ?
#
loop_
_entity_poly.entity_id
_entity_poly.type
_entity_poly.pdbx_seq_one_letter_code
_entity_poly.pdbx_strand_id
1 'polypeptide(L)'
;MIQLQNVSFRYSSGAAAGGVFAVDLTIPDGQVVVFCGESGCGKTTLTRLINGLIPHYFEGALEGSAEIDGKNVSAQPLYETARLVGSVFQNPRSQFFNVDTTSEITFGCENLGMPKSEILRRFERTVRALRLEKLLGRSIFELSGGEKQKIACAGAAMLEPQVFVLDEPSSNLDADAVADLRETIVYLKSLGKTVVLSEHRLYYLRGVADRYVYVKDGRICGDYTSAQFAAIPEESRKAMGLRTSDLGALRITGEAAHTGSTAKLDGFRFSYKN
;
A
#
# COMPACT_ATOMS: atom_id res chain seq x y z
N MET A 1 0.42 17.80 -4.37
CA MET A 1 -0.72 17.41 -5.27
C MET A 1 -0.23 16.42 -6.32
N ILE A 2 -0.97 15.32 -6.57
CA ILE A 2 -0.68 14.34 -7.62
C ILE A 2 -1.63 14.58 -8.79
N GLN A 3 -1.11 14.57 -10.02
CA GLN A 3 -1.88 14.73 -11.25
C GLN A 3 -1.49 13.65 -12.27
N LEU A 4 -2.45 12.89 -12.74
CA LEU A 4 -2.35 12.01 -13.91
C LEU A 4 -3.18 12.64 -15.02
N GLN A 5 -2.55 12.93 -16.16
CA GLN A 5 -3.19 13.64 -17.28
C GLN A 5 -3.15 12.76 -18.53
N ASN A 6 -4.31 12.22 -18.91
CA ASN A 6 -4.51 11.32 -20.04
C ASN A 6 -3.46 10.19 -20.08
N VAL A 7 -3.16 9.61 -18.91
CA VAL A 7 -2.10 8.62 -18.79
C VAL A 7 -2.58 7.28 -19.33
N SER A 8 -1.82 6.75 -20.28
CA SER A 8 -1.94 5.36 -20.74
C SER A 8 -0.60 4.68 -20.62
N PHE A 9 -0.58 3.47 -20.09
CA PHE A 9 0.62 2.64 -20.03
C PHE A 9 0.30 1.20 -20.36
N ARG A 10 1.09 0.61 -21.27
CA ARG A 10 1.01 -0.80 -21.64
C ARG A 10 2.36 -1.45 -21.45
N TYR A 11 2.41 -2.54 -20.68
CA TYR A 11 3.65 -3.31 -20.47
C TYR A 11 4.13 -3.94 -21.78
N SER A 12 5.45 -3.92 -22.04
CA SER A 12 6.06 -4.49 -23.24
C SER A 12 6.17 -6.01 -23.19
N SER A 13 6.18 -6.61 -21.99
CA SER A 13 6.28 -8.06 -21.81
C SER A 13 5.35 -8.54 -20.68
N GLY A 14 4.77 -9.74 -20.86
CA GLY A 14 3.87 -10.37 -19.89
C GLY A 14 2.72 -11.11 -20.55
N ALA A 15 2.22 -12.17 -19.91
CA ALA A 15 1.20 -13.10 -20.43
C ALA A 15 -0.19 -12.46 -20.67
N ALA A 16 -0.42 -11.25 -20.23
CA ALA A 16 -1.53 -10.41 -20.61
C ALA A 16 -0.98 -8.99 -20.74
N ALA A 17 -1.12 -8.39 -21.90
CA ALA A 17 -0.75 -6.99 -22.15
C ALA A 17 -1.63 -6.04 -21.32
N GLY A 18 -1.54 -6.17 -19.99
CA GLY A 18 -2.23 -5.34 -19.01
C GLY A 18 -1.66 -3.94 -19.00
N GLY A 19 -2.41 -3.01 -18.45
CA GLY A 19 -1.99 -1.62 -18.35
C GLY A 19 -3.07 -0.75 -17.78
N VAL A 20 -2.92 0.55 -18.00
CA VAL A 20 -3.96 1.55 -17.72
C VAL A 20 -4.15 2.43 -18.94
N PHE A 21 -5.36 2.95 -19.13
CA PHE A 21 -5.76 3.60 -20.36
C PHE A 21 -6.57 4.87 -20.10
N ALA A 22 -6.10 5.98 -20.69
CA ALA A 22 -6.75 7.29 -20.64
C ALA A 22 -7.16 7.67 -19.19
N VAL A 23 -6.20 7.62 -18.28
CA VAL A 23 -6.43 7.94 -16.87
C VAL A 23 -6.22 9.41 -16.64
N ASP A 24 -7.29 10.07 -16.19
CA ASP A 24 -7.28 11.44 -15.66
C ASP A 24 -7.64 11.39 -14.17
N LEU A 25 -6.71 11.83 -13.32
CA LEU A 25 -6.91 11.81 -11.87
C LEU A 25 -6.10 12.92 -11.20
N THR A 26 -6.77 13.70 -10.37
CA THR A 26 -6.11 14.67 -9.48
C THR A 26 -6.33 14.26 -8.03
N ILE A 27 -5.26 14.17 -7.25
CA ILE A 27 -5.29 13.90 -5.81
C ILE A 27 -4.72 15.12 -5.09
N PRO A 28 -5.54 15.89 -4.39
CA PRO A 28 -5.10 17.00 -3.52
C PRO A 28 -4.19 16.50 -2.40
N ASP A 29 -3.38 17.41 -1.85
CA ASP A 29 -2.54 17.11 -0.70
C ASP A 29 -3.35 16.76 0.54
N GLY A 30 -2.78 15.88 1.36
CA GLY A 30 -3.35 15.46 2.64
C GLY A 30 -4.50 14.47 2.55
N GLN A 31 -4.88 14.01 1.35
CA GLN A 31 -5.92 13.00 1.20
C GLN A 31 -5.39 11.57 1.34
N VAL A 32 -6.21 10.70 1.92
CA VAL A 32 -6.06 9.24 1.87
C VAL A 32 -6.96 8.71 0.76
N VAL A 33 -6.36 8.24 -0.33
CA VAL A 33 -7.05 7.76 -1.54
C VAL A 33 -6.80 6.27 -1.72
N VAL A 34 -7.88 5.52 -1.97
CA VAL A 34 -7.83 4.06 -2.13
C VAL A 34 -8.19 3.68 -3.56
N PHE A 35 -7.28 3.06 -4.27
CA PHE A 35 -7.56 2.38 -5.53
C PHE A 35 -8.17 1.01 -5.21
N CYS A 36 -9.39 0.78 -5.62
CA CYS A 36 -10.11 -0.48 -5.41
C CYS A 36 -10.60 -1.06 -6.73
N GLY A 37 -10.81 -2.37 -6.76
CA GLY A 37 -11.20 -3.13 -7.94
C GLY A 37 -10.68 -4.56 -7.89
N GLU A 38 -11.00 -5.37 -8.88
CA GLU A 38 -10.57 -6.76 -8.98
C GLU A 38 -9.05 -6.90 -9.12
N SER A 39 -8.54 -8.11 -8.90
CA SER A 39 -7.12 -8.40 -9.15
C SER A 39 -6.80 -8.23 -10.63
N GLY A 40 -5.65 -7.61 -10.92
CA GLY A 40 -5.22 -7.35 -12.30
C GLY A 40 -5.91 -6.18 -13.01
N CYS A 41 -6.81 -5.43 -12.37
CA CYS A 41 -7.54 -4.33 -13.01
C CYS A 41 -6.70 -3.05 -13.26
N GLY A 42 -5.43 -2.99 -12.83
CA GLY A 42 -4.54 -1.84 -13.07
C GLY A 42 -4.13 -1.03 -11.84
N LYS A 43 -4.58 -1.37 -10.61
CA LYS A 43 -4.24 -0.62 -9.36
C LYS A 43 -2.74 -0.49 -9.13
N THR A 44 -2.01 -1.59 -9.19
CA THR A 44 -0.54 -1.61 -9.05
C THR A 44 0.15 -0.80 -10.17
N THR A 45 -0.44 -0.75 -11.37
CA THR A 45 0.09 0.10 -12.45
C THR A 45 -0.05 1.58 -12.11
N LEU A 46 -1.18 1.98 -11.52
CA LEU A 46 -1.38 3.36 -11.05
C LEU A 46 -0.40 3.71 -9.91
N THR A 47 -0.19 2.82 -8.95
CA THR A 47 0.80 3.06 -7.88
C THR A 47 2.22 3.18 -8.43
N ARG A 48 2.60 2.37 -9.44
CA ARG A 48 3.90 2.42 -10.12
C ARG A 48 4.11 3.68 -10.96
N LEU A 49 3.06 4.24 -11.52
CA LEU A 49 3.12 5.54 -12.19
C LEU A 49 3.40 6.67 -11.20
N ILE A 50 2.72 6.65 -10.03
CA ILE A 50 2.88 7.70 -9.02
C ILE A 50 4.26 7.66 -8.37
N ASN A 51 4.81 6.47 -8.09
CA ASN A 51 6.12 6.35 -7.46
C ASN A 51 7.30 6.32 -8.45
N GLY A 52 7.04 6.52 -9.75
CA GLY A 52 8.06 6.61 -10.79
C GLY A 52 8.70 5.29 -11.19
N LEU A 53 8.23 4.14 -10.68
CA LEU A 53 8.72 2.84 -11.15
C LEU A 53 8.35 2.58 -12.62
N ILE A 54 7.32 3.25 -13.13
CA ILE A 54 7.03 3.37 -14.54
C ILE A 54 7.43 4.80 -14.97
N PRO A 55 8.24 4.96 -16.01
CA PRO A 55 8.83 3.94 -16.90
C PRO A 55 10.20 3.40 -16.47
N HIS A 56 10.76 3.86 -15.33
CA HIS A 56 12.18 3.67 -15.01
C HIS A 56 12.59 2.21 -14.72
N TYR A 57 11.67 1.41 -14.18
CA TYR A 57 11.91 0.02 -13.83
C TYR A 57 11.05 -0.94 -14.66
N PHE A 58 9.84 -0.54 -14.98
CA PHE A 58 8.92 -1.34 -15.78
C PHE A 58 8.83 -0.77 -17.20
N GLU A 59 9.30 -1.56 -18.17
CA GLU A 59 9.30 -1.18 -19.57
C GLU A 59 7.90 -1.27 -20.20
N GLY A 60 7.57 -0.30 -21.04
CA GLY A 60 6.30 -0.26 -21.74
C GLY A 60 6.10 1.04 -22.53
N ALA A 61 4.98 1.11 -23.22
CA ALA A 61 4.56 2.32 -23.91
C ALA A 61 3.78 3.21 -22.92
N LEU A 62 4.35 4.39 -22.62
CA LEU A 62 3.76 5.42 -21.75
C LEU A 62 3.33 6.61 -22.60
N GLU A 63 2.08 7.04 -22.44
CA GLU A 63 1.51 8.26 -22.99
C GLU A 63 0.91 9.10 -21.86
N GLY A 64 0.80 10.42 -22.07
CA GLY A 64 0.34 11.35 -21.04
C GLY A 64 1.43 11.69 -20.03
N SER A 65 1.04 12.28 -18.88
CA SER A 65 1.97 12.68 -17.83
C SER A 65 1.48 12.31 -16.43
N ALA A 66 2.43 11.92 -15.56
CA ALA A 66 2.23 11.75 -14.13
C ALA A 66 3.09 12.79 -13.40
N GLU A 67 2.45 13.65 -12.62
CA GLU A 67 3.13 14.76 -11.94
C GLU A 67 2.87 14.73 -10.44
N ILE A 68 3.89 15.10 -9.66
CA ILE A 68 3.79 15.35 -8.22
C ILE A 68 4.35 16.76 -7.98
N ASP A 69 3.50 17.64 -7.46
CA ASP A 69 3.82 19.05 -7.21
C ASP A 69 4.41 19.75 -8.46
N GLY A 70 3.83 19.47 -9.65
CA GLY A 70 4.24 20.00 -10.93
C GLY A 70 5.54 19.40 -11.50
N LYS A 71 6.10 18.37 -10.85
CA LYS A 71 7.26 17.64 -11.35
C LYS A 71 6.83 16.35 -12.04
N ASN A 72 7.16 16.19 -13.30
CA ASN A 72 6.86 14.97 -14.04
C ASN A 72 7.76 13.82 -13.56
N VAL A 73 7.18 12.82 -12.91
CA VAL A 73 7.90 11.68 -12.31
C VAL A 73 8.53 10.76 -13.35
N SER A 74 8.02 10.75 -14.57
CA SER A 74 8.60 9.94 -15.65
C SER A 74 9.82 10.60 -16.32
N ALA A 75 9.97 11.92 -16.17
CA ALA A 75 11.06 12.69 -16.78
C ALA A 75 12.26 12.93 -15.83
N GLN A 76 12.06 12.76 -14.52
CA GLN A 76 13.13 12.97 -13.52
C GLN A 76 13.75 11.63 -13.09
N PRO A 77 15.02 11.62 -12.64
CA PRO A 77 15.64 10.41 -12.11
C PRO A 77 14.87 9.84 -10.93
N LEU A 78 14.86 8.51 -10.80
CA LEU A 78 14.07 7.82 -9.75
C LEU A 78 14.43 8.25 -8.32
N TYR A 79 15.70 8.59 -8.06
CA TYR A 79 16.13 9.08 -6.74
C TYR A 79 15.52 10.45 -6.36
N GLU A 80 15.19 11.28 -7.34
CA GLU A 80 14.45 12.54 -7.10
C GLU A 80 12.98 12.24 -6.72
N THR A 81 12.35 11.28 -7.42
CA THR A 81 11.01 10.82 -7.08
C THR A 81 10.97 10.19 -5.68
N ALA A 82 11.99 9.41 -5.30
CA ALA A 82 12.10 8.78 -3.99
C ALA A 82 12.19 9.79 -2.81
N ARG A 83 12.55 11.04 -3.06
CA ARG A 83 12.49 12.11 -2.07
C ARG A 83 11.07 12.65 -1.86
N LEU A 84 10.22 12.53 -2.88
CA LEU A 84 8.83 13.02 -2.86
C LEU A 84 7.85 11.93 -2.43
N VAL A 85 8.16 10.67 -2.77
CA VAL A 85 7.27 9.52 -2.60
C VAL A 85 7.95 8.43 -1.79
N GLY A 86 7.39 8.14 -0.63
CA GLY A 86 7.71 6.94 0.15
C GLY A 86 6.87 5.76 -0.33
N SER A 87 7.51 4.69 -0.76
CA SER A 87 6.83 3.51 -1.29
C SER A 87 6.89 2.34 -0.30
N VAL A 88 5.77 1.62 -0.19
CA VAL A 88 5.68 0.36 0.54
C VAL A 88 5.08 -0.69 -0.40
N PHE A 89 5.84 -1.73 -0.72
CA PHE A 89 5.46 -2.74 -1.69
C PHE A 89 4.61 -3.85 -1.07
N GLN A 90 3.85 -4.55 -1.89
CA GLN A 90 3.00 -5.68 -1.51
C GLN A 90 3.76 -6.76 -0.73
N ASN A 91 5.01 -7.01 -1.10
CA ASN A 91 5.91 -7.91 -0.37
C ASN A 91 7.03 -7.09 0.28
N PRO A 92 6.98 -6.80 1.58
CA PRO A 92 8.02 -6.03 2.25
C PRO A 92 9.42 -6.64 2.12
N ARG A 93 9.51 -7.98 2.00
CA ARG A 93 10.82 -8.67 1.86
C ARG A 93 11.60 -8.24 0.62
N SER A 94 10.91 -7.88 -0.46
CA SER A 94 11.56 -7.42 -1.68
C SER A 94 12.09 -5.99 -1.59
N GLN A 95 11.80 -5.29 -0.50
CA GLN A 95 12.17 -3.90 -0.27
C GLN A 95 13.40 -3.76 0.62
N PHE A 96 13.74 -4.80 1.41
CA PHE A 96 14.80 -4.75 2.40
C PHE A 96 16.18 -4.99 1.80
N PHE A 97 17.13 -4.17 2.25
CA PHE A 97 18.55 -4.22 1.87
C PHE A 97 19.45 -4.67 3.02
N ASN A 98 19.03 -4.43 4.27
CA ASN A 98 19.82 -4.75 5.46
C ASN A 98 19.35 -6.03 6.14
N VAL A 99 20.17 -6.56 7.03
CA VAL A 99 19.88 -7.76 7.82
C VAL A 99 19.14 -7.40 9.11
N ASP A 100 19.43 -6.25 9.69
CA ASP A 100 18.83 -5.77 10.94
C ASP A 100 17.86 -4.61 10.71
N THR A 101 16.89 -4.51 11.60
CA THR A 101 15.80 -3.54 11.54
C THR A 101 16.25 -2.09 11.69
N THR A 102 17.26 -1.83 12.53
CA THR A 102 17.72 -0.46 12.80
C THR A 102 18.39 0.13 11.57
N SER A 103 19.32 -0.62 10.97
CA SER A 103 19.98 -0.24 9.73
C SER A 103 18.98 -0.11 8.57
N GLU A 104 17.97 -0.99 8.51
CA GLU A 104 16.95 -0.89 7.47
C GLU A 104 16.11 0.38 7.59
N ILE A 105 15.71 0.76 8.79
CA ILE A 105 14.94 1.99 9.02
C ILE A 105 15.75 3.23 8.60
N THR A 106 17.06 3.27 8.86
CA THR A 106 17.91 4.44 8.58
C THR A 106 18.45 4.47 7.14
N PHE A 107 18.41 3.35 6.45
CA PHE A 107 19.06 3.12 5.15
C PHE A 107 18.81 4.22 4.12
N GLY A 108 17.55 4.64 3.94
CA GLY A 108 17.20 5.67 2.97
C GLY A 108 17.83 7.03 3.29
N CYS A 109 17.88 7.40 4.56
CA CYS A 109 18.50 8.67 5.01
C CYS A 109 20.01 8.63 4.85
N GLU A 110 20.65 7.50 5.12
CA GLU A 110 22.08 7.30 4.94
C GLU A 110 22.47 7.40 3.47
N ASN A 111 21.73 6.76 2.58
CA ASN A 111 21.94 6.85 1.13
C ASN A 111 21.79 8.26 0.56
N LEU A 112 20.95 9.08 1.18
CA LEU A 112 20.81 10.49 0.81
C LEU A 112 21.92 11.38 1.42
N GLY A 113 22.86 10.81 2.19
CA GLY A 113 23.95 11.54 2.82
C GLY A 113 23.48 12.52 3.90
N MET A 114 22.37 12.22 4.59
CA MET A 114 21.87 13.10 5.64
C MET A 114 22.83 13.17 6.83
N PRO A 115 22.95 14.34 7.52
CA PRO A 115 23.74 14.45 8.72
C PRO A 115 23.27 13.47 9.81
N LYS A 116 24.22 12.86 10.53
CA LYS A 116 23.92 11.88 11.59
C LYS A 116 22.92 12.40 12.64
N SER A 117 23.04 13.66 13.04
CA SER A 117 22.12 14.30 13.98
C SER A 117 20.68 14.32 13.49
N GLU A 118 20.49 14.57 12.20
CA GLU A 118 19.16 14.58 11.57
C GLU A 118 18.59 13.15 11.45
N ILE A 119 19.43 12.18 11.08
CA ILE A 119 19.02 10.76 11.04
C ILE A 119 18.55 10.31 12.43
N LEU A 120 19.31 10.60 13.48
CA LEU A 120 18.94 10.23 14.85
C LEU A 120 17.63 10.89 15.29
N ARG A 121 17.44 12.17 15.01
CA ARG A 121 16.22 12.91 15.32
C ARG A 121 14.99 12.29 14.66
N ARG A 122 15.09 11.96 13.36
CA ARG A 122 14.01 11.32 12.59
C ARG A 122 13.76 9.90 13.08
N PHE A 123 14.83 9.16 13.37
CA PHE A 123 14.75 7.80 13.89
C PHE A 123 13.97 7.73 15.20
N GLU A 124 14.36 8.52 16.22
CA GLU A 124 13.68 8.56 17.51
C GLU A 124 12.19 8.90 17.37
N ARG A 125 11.87 9.88 16.51
CA ARG A 125 10.48 10.26 16.26
C ARG A 125 9.71 9.13 15.58
N THR A 126 10.26 8.51 14.55
CA THR A 126 9.61 7.42 13.77
C THR A 126 9.42 6.19 14.65
N VAL A 127 10.44 5.79 15.40
CA VAL A 127 10.37 4.66 16.35
C VAL A 127 9.24 4.85 17.35
N ARG A 128 9.18 6.03 17.97
CA ARG A 128 8.13 6.35 18.96
C ARG A 128 6.74 6.38 18.32
N ALA A 129 6.60 7.02 17.16
CA ALA A 129 5.33 7.19 16.49
C ALA A 129 4.73 5.87 16.02
N LEU A 130 5.55 4.95 15.52
CA LEU A 130 5.13 3.64 15.02
C LEU A 130 5.31 2.51 16.05
N ARG A 131 5.72 2.83 17.30
CA ARG A 131 5.90 1.87 18.40
C ARG A 131 6.82 0.71 18.04
N LEU A 132 8.03 1.05 17.59
CA LEU A 132 9.00 0.06 17.05
C LEU A 132 10.07 -0.36 18.07
N GLU A 133 10.03 0.13 19.32
CA GLU A 133 11.09 -0.06 20.32
C GLU A 133 11.46 -1.54 20.50
N LYS A 134 10.46 -2.43 20.47
CA LYS A 134 10.65 -3.88 20.62
C LYS A 134 11.21 -4.57 19.38
N LEU A 135 11.24 -3.88 18.26
CA LEU A 135 11.70 -4.42 16.98
C LEU A 135 13.13 -4.00 16.63
N LEU A 136 13.71 -3.05 17.37
CA LEU A 136 15.04 -2.53 17.09
C LEU A 136 16.13 -3.57 17.32
N GLY A 137 17.16 -3.57 16.48
CA GLY A 137 18.31 -4.48 16.56
C GLY A 137 17.99 -5.94 16.29
N ARG A 138 16.76 -6.27 15.84
CA ARG A 138 16.37 -7.65 15.49
C ARG A 138 16.72 -7.97 14.05
N SER A 139 16.94 -9.25 13.79
CA SER A 139 17.08 -9.75 12.43
C SER A 139 15.76 -9.63 11.68
N ILE A 140 15.80 -9.06 10.45
CA ILE A 140 14.62 -8.93 9.57
C ILE A 140 14.05 -10.30 9.22
N PHE A 141 14.87 -11.34 9.17
CA PHE A 141 14.45 -12.70 8.83
C PHE A 141 13.56 -13.33 9.91
N GLU A 142 13.72 -12.91 11.17
CA GLU A 142 12.95 -13.41 12.32
C GLU A 142 11.61 -12.68 12.52
N LEU A 143 11.36 -11.61 11.77
CA LEU A 143 10.14 -10.83 11.89
C LEU A 143 8.93 -11.55 11.26
N SER A 144 7.78 -11.40 11.91
CA SER A 144 6.47 -11.73 11.32
C SER A 144 6.16 -10.85 10.10
N GLY A 145 5.13 -11.21 9.34
CA GLY A 145 4.67 -10.39 8.20
C GLY A 145 4.28 -8.97 8.61
N GLY A 146 3.55 -8.82 9.72
CA GLY A 146 3.14 -7.52 10.25
C GLY A 146 4.31 -6.69 10.76
N GLU A 147 5.28 -7.31 11.47
CA GLU A 147 6.49 -6.63 11.91
C GLU A 147 7.32 -6.13 10.71
N LYS A 148 7.45 -6.95 9.66
CA LYS A 148 8.11 -6.54 8.40
C LYS A 148 7.40 -5.34 7.76
N GLN A 149 6.08 -5.36 7.72
CA GLN A 149 5.30 -4.24 7.18
C GLN A 149 5.54 -2.94 7.97
N LYS A 150 5.59 -3.02 9.31
CA LYS A 150 5.93 -1.87 10.15
C LYS A 150 7.32 -1.31 9.85
N ILE A 151 8.34 -2.16 9.69
CA ILE A 151 9.70 -1.74 9.35
C ILE A 151 9.74 -1.08 7.96
N ALA A 152 9.04 -1.64 6.96
CA ALA A 152 8.95 -1.04 5.64
C ALA A 152 8.28 0.34 5.66
N CYS A 153 7.18 0.48 6.42
CA CYS A 153 6.53 1.79 6.64
C CYS A 153 7.46 2.78 7.35
N ALA A 154 8.24 2.30 8.33
CA ALA A 154 9.18 3.13 9.07
C ALA A 154 10.31 3.65 8.17
N GLY A 155 10.93 2.79 7.36
CA GLY A 155 11.97 3.20 6.40
C GLY A 155 11.45 4.25 5.41
N ALA A 156 10.24 4.06 4.89
CA ALA A 156 9.59 5.06 4.03
C ALA A 156 9.32 6.37 4.77
N ALA A 157 8.88 6.31 6.04
CA ALA A 157 8.55 7.48 6.85
C ALA A 157 9.78 8.30 7.27
N MET A 158 10.95 7.66 7.40
CA MET A 158 12.22 8.32 7.74
C MET A 158 12.61 9.44 6.76
N LEU A 159 12.27 9.29 5.49
CA LEU A 159 12.53 10.29 4.46
C LEU A 159 11.60 11.50 4.53
N GLU A 160 10.52 11.41 5.30
CA GLU A 160 9.47 12.44 5.46
C GLU A 160 8.84 12.88 4.13
N PRO A 161 8.58 11.97 3.19
CA PRO A 161 8.03 12.34 1.91
C PRO A 161 6.66 13.00 2.06
N GLN A 162 6.23 13.77 1.05
CA GLN A 162 4.89 14.36 1.05
C GLN A 162 3.82 13.35 0.65
N VAL A 163 4.19 12.38 -0.18
CA VAL A 163 3.31 11.33 -0.70
C VAL A 163 3.76 9.97 -0.20
N PHE A 164 2.82 9.13 0.23
CA PHE A 164 3.03 7.72 0.51
C PHE A 164 2.21 6.87 -0.46
N VAL A 165 2.86 5.89 -1.07
CA VAL A 165 2.22 4.91 -1.96
C VAL A 165 2.38 3.53 -1.36
N LEU A 166 1.26 2.88 -1.03
CA LEU A 166 1.22 1.54 -0.45
C LEU A 166 0.49 0.59 -1.40
N ASP A 167 1.20 -0.40 -1.92
CA ASP A 167 0.63 -1.38 -2.84
C ASP A 167 0.20 -2.65 -2.09
N GLU A 168 -1.09 -2.88 -1.97
CA GLU A 168 -1.73 -4.00 -1.26
C GLU A 168 -1.11 -4.31 0.12
N PRO A 169 -0.93 -3.29 0.97
CA PRO A 169 -0.14 -3.42 2.20
C PRO A 169 -0.75 -4.38 3.22
N SER A 170 -2.03 -4.72 3.12
CA SER A 170 -2.70 -5.65 4.04
C SER A 170 -2.71 -7.10 3.58
N SER A 171 -2.19 -7.44 2.39
CA SER A 171 -2.41 -8.73 1.72
C SER A 171 -2.00 -9.96 2.56
N ASN A 172 -0.91 -9.86 3.31
CA ASN A 172 -0.33 -10.96 4.10
C ASN A 172 -0.38 -10.70 5.62
N LEU A 173 -1.30 -9.84 6.08
CA LEU A 173 -1.41 -9.44 7.47
C LEU A 173 -2.57 -10.15 8.17
N ASP A 174 -2.36 -10.52 9.44
CA ASP A 174 -3.42 -10.90 10.36
C ASP A 174 -4.21 -9.67 10.86
N ALA A 175 -5.21 -9.88 11.70
CA ALA A 175 -6.11 -8.82 12.15
C ALA A 175 -5.39 -7.74 12.97
N ASP A 176 -4.45 -8.13 13.82
CA ASP A 176 -3.71 -7.20 14.68
C ASP A 176 -2.75 -6.35 13.84
N ALA A 177 -2.04 -6.97 12.90
CA ALA A 177 -1.17 -6.25 11.98
C ALA A 177 -1.93 -5.30 11.04
N VAL A 178 -3.16 -5.64 10.64
CA VAL A 178 -4.04 -4.73 9.88
C VAL A 178 -4.48 -3.55 10.74
N ALA A 179 -4.74 -3.75 12.03
CA ALA A 179 -5.04 -2.66 12.95
C ALA A 179 -3.83 -1.71 13.11
N ASP A 180 -2.64 -2.25 13.27
CA ASP A 180 -1.38 -1.48 13.32
C ASP A 180 -1.13 -0.69 12.02
N LEU A 181 -1.39 -1.30 10.86
CA LEU A 181 -1.29 -0.62 9.56
C LEU A 181 -2.28 0.56 9.48
N ARG A 182 -3.51 0.34 9.96
CA ARG A 182 -4.51 1.41 10.04
C ARG A 182 -4.04 2.57 10.92
N GLU A 183 -3.47 2.29 12.09
CA GLU A 183 -2.90 3.34 12.96
C GLU A 183 -1.76 4.10 12.26
N THR A 184 -0.91 3.41 11.52
CA THR A 184 0.15 4.02 10.71
C THR A 184 -0.42 4.99 9.67
N ILE A 185 -1.47 4.58 8.93
CA ILE A 185 -2.11 5.45 7.92
C ILE A 185 -2.77 6.66 8.59
N VAL A 186 -3.45 6.48 9.72
CA VAL A 186 -4.04 7.58 10.50
C VAL A 186 -2.95 8.55 10.96
N TYR A 187 -1.82 8.05 11.42
CA TYR A 187 -0.68 8.88 11.81
C TYR A 187 -0.15 9.70 10.63
N LEU A 188 0.10 9.08 9.48
CA LEU A 188 0.55 9.79 8.27
C LEU A 188 -0.46 10.88 7.84
N LYS A 189 -1.74 10.56 7.87
CA LYS A 189 -2.83 11.53 7.60
C LYS A 189 -2.80 12.69 8.57
N SER A 190 -2.59 12.45 9.87
CA SER A 190 -2.51 13.49 10.89
C SER A 190 -1.34 14.46 10.69
N LEU A 191 -0.30 14.01 9.98
CA LEU A 191 0.83 14.84 9.56
C LEU A 191 0.58 15.62 8.26
N GLY A 192 -0.64 15.56 7.71
CA GLY A 192 -1.00 16.20 6.44
C GLY A 192 -0.38 15.52 5.21
N LYS A 193 0.06 14.27 5.34
CA LYS A 193 0.64 13.52 4.21
C LYS A 193 -0.46 12.99 3.29
N THR A 194 -0.16 12.98 1.99
CA THR A 194 -1.02 12.32 0.99
C THR A 194 -0.70 10.83 1.00
N VAL A 195 -1.72 9.98 1.16
CA VAL A 195 -1.54 8.53 1.18
C VAL A 195 -2.38 7.89 0.07
N VAL A 196 -1.72 7.20 -0.83
CA VAL A 196 -2.38 6.46 -1.93
C VAL A 196 -2.18 4.98 -1.67
N LEU A 197 -3.29 4.23 -1.62
CA LEU A 197 -3.25 2.79 -1.43
C LEU A 197 -3.90 2.06 -2.61
N SER A 198 -3.30 0.98 -3.08
CA SER A 198 -4.06 -0.05 -3.77
C SER A 198 -4.53 -1.08 -2.74
N GLU A 199 -5.80 -1.47 -2.75
CA GLU A 199 -6.31 -2.36 -1.71
C GLU A 199 -7.51 -3.21 -2.16
N HIS A 200 -7.57 -4.44 -1.59
CA HIS A 200 -8.73 -5.33 -1.69
C HIS A 200 -9.52 -5.41 -0.38
N ARG A 201 -8.86 -5.25 0.77
CA ARG A 201 -9.50 -5.26 2.10
C ARG A 201 -9.89 -3.84 2.48
N LEU A 202 -11.13 -3.45 2.22
CA LEU A 202 -11.57 -2.06 2.38
C LEU A 202 -12.05 -1.73 3.80
N TYR A 203 -12.38 -2.73 4.61
CA TYR A 203 -13.04 -2.55 5.90
C TYR A 203 -12.21 -1.73 6.92
N TYR A 204 -10.89 -1.92 6.95
CA TYR A 204 -10.03 -1.25 7.92
C TYR A 204 -9.78 0.23 7.56
N LEU A 205 -10.07 0.62 6.32
CA LEU A 205 -9.94 2.00 5.82
C LEU A 205 -11.21 2.84 6.03
N ARG A 206 -12.29 2.22 6.50
CA ARG A 206 -13.55 2.92 6.82
C ARG A 206 -13.28 4.01 7.88
N GLY A 207 -13.70 5.25 7.59
CA GLY A 207 -13.45 6.41 8.44
C GLY A 207 -12.01 6.94 8.42
N VAL A 208 -11.13 6.35 7.62
CA VAL A 208 -9.75 6.82 7.38
C VAL A 208 -9.60 7.35 5.96
N ALA A 209 -10.02 6.57 4.97
CA ALA A 209 -9.98 6.98 3.57
C ALA A 209 -10.96 8.14 3.30
N ASP A 210 -10.48 9.14 2.55
CA ASP A 210 -11.27 10.28 2.10
C ASP A 210 -11.97 9.96 0.79
N ARG A 211 -11.35 9.12 -0.05
CA ARG A 211 -11.76 8.90 -1.43
C ARG A 211 -11.45 7.46 -1.88
N TYR A 212 -12.35 6.90 -2.66
CA TYR A 212 -12.23 5.58 -3.27
C TYR A 212 -12.33 5.72 -4.78
N VAL A 213 -11.27 5.31 -5.49
CA VAL A 213 -11.20 5.31 -6.95
C VAL A 213 -11.36 3.87 -7.42
N TYR A 214 -12.48 3.59 -8.09
CA TYR A 214 -12.76 2.27 -8.63
C TYR A 214 -12.12 2.09 -9.99
N VAL A 215 -11.26 1.09 -10.09
CA VAL A 215 -10.53 0.74 -11.30
C VAL A 215 -11.05 -0.57 -11.86
N LYS A 216 -11.33 -0.59 -13.16
CA LYS A 216 -11.75 -1.77 -13.90
C LYS A 216 -11.12 -1.73 -15.30
N ASP A 217 -10.58 -2.86 -15.75
CA ASP A 217 -9.99 -3.02 -17.08
C ASP A 217 -9.00 -1.89 -17.46
N GLY A 218 -8.17 -1.48 -16.52
CA GLY A 218 -7.18 -0.42 -16.70
C GLY A 218 -7.75 1.01 -16.75
N ARG A 219 -9.03 1.23 -16.43
CA ARG A 219 -9.68 2.54 -16.47
C ARG A 219 -10.25 2.92 -15.12
N ILE A 220 -10.34 4.22 -14.85
CA ILE A 220 -11.12 4.73 -13.72
C ILE A 220 -12.59 4.68 -14.13
N CYS A 221 -13.36 3.84 -13.45
CA CYS A 221 -14.79 3.66 -13.70
C CYS A 221 -15.68 4.30 -12.60
N GLY A 222 -15.07 4.80 -11.54
CA GLY A 222 -15.78 5.50 -10.47
C GLY A 222 -14.82 6.21 -9.55
N ASP A 223 -15.26 7.31 -8.99
CA ASP A 223 -14.50 8.18 -8.10
C ASP A 223 -15.46 8.71 -7.04
N TYR A 224 -15.29 8.21 -5.82
CA TYR A 224 -16.27 8.36 -4.76
C TYR A 224 -15.63 8.99 -3.52
N THR A 225 -16.28 9.96 -2.93
CA THR A 225 -15.98 10.34 -1.55
C THR A 225 -16.28 9.17 -0.61
N SER A 226 -15.71 9.18 0.60
CA SER A 226 -15.98 8.15 1.60
C SER A 226 -17.49 7.96 1.87
N ALA A 227 -18.26 9.05 1.91
CA ALA A 227 -19.71 9.01 2.10
C ALA A 227 -20.44 8.37 0.91
N GLN A 228 -20.10 8.75 -0.31
CA GLN A 228 -20.67 8.16 -1.52
C GLN A 228 -20.35 6.66 -1.61
N PHE A 229 -19.09 6.27 -1.33
CA PHE A 229 -18.69 4.88 -1.35
C PHE A 229 -19.42 4.04 -0.29
N ALA A 230 -19.63 4.58 0.90
CA ALA A 230 -20.39 3.92 1.96
C ALA A 230 -21.87 3.73 1.60
N ALA A 231 -22.43 4.62 0.79
CA ALA A 231 -23.81 4.57 0.32
C ALA A 231 -24.05 3.57 -0.83
N ILE A 232 -22.99 3.02 -1.47
CA ILE A 232 -23.13 2.02 -2.53
C ILE A 232 -23.76 0.75 -1.94
N PRO A 233 -24.88 0.25 -2.48
CA PRO A 233 -25.50 -1.00 -2.02
C PRO A 233 -24.53 -2.18 -2.11
N GLU A 234 -24.66 -3.14 -1.20
CA GLU A 234 -23.73 -4.28 -1.15
C GLU A 234 -23.77 -5.13 -2.43
N GLU A 235 -24.95 -5.30 -3.03
CA GLU A 235 -25.09 -6.01 -4.31
C GLU A 235 -24.32 -5.31 -5.43
N SER A 236 -24.37 -3.98 -5.49
CA SER A 236 -23.60 -3.19 -6.45
C SER A 236 -22.11 -3.34 -6.21
N ARG A 237 -21.66 -3.31 -4.94
CA ARG A 237 -20.24 -3.55 -4.60
C ARG A 237 -19.78 -4.95 -5.01
N LYS A 238 -20.61 -5.97 -4.81
CA LYS A 238 -20.33 -7.34 -5.28
C LYS A 238 -20.22 -7.41 -6.80
N ALA A 239 -21.13 -6.74 -7.51
CA ALA A 239 -21.07 -6.65 -8.99
C ALA A 239 -19.83 -5.89 -9.49
N MET A 240 -19.28 -4.98 -8.69
CA MET A 240 -18.00 -4.32 -8.93
C MET A 240 -16.77 -5.19 -8.56
N GLY A 241 -16.96 -6.42 -8.08
CA GLY A 241 -15.89 -7.31 -7.60
C GLY A 241 -15.21 -6.82 -6.31
N LEU A 242 -15.86 -5.93 -5.55
CA LEU A 242 -15.31 -5.37 -4.32
C LEU A 242 -15.65 -6.24 -3.11
N ARG A 243 -14.69 -6.39 -2.20
CA ARG A 243 -14.93 -7.03 -0.90
C ARG A 243 -15.76 -6.11 0.00
N THR A 244 -16.45 -6.71 0.98
CA THR A 244 -17.21 -5.91 1.94
C THR A 244 -16.35 -4.89 2.67
N SER A 245 -16.89 -3.70 2.87
CA SER A 245 -16.30 -2.65 3.70
C SER A 245 -16.85 -2.62 5.12
N ASP A 246 -17.79 -3.53 5.44
CA ASP A 246 -18.42 -3.65 6.76
C ASP A 246 -18.47 -5.12 7.18
N LEU A 247 -17.53 -5.52 8.04
CA LEU A 247 -17.50 -6.88 8.58
C LEU A 247 -18.67 -7.16 9.55
N GLY A 248 -19.21 -6.13 10.20
CA GLY A 248 -20.34 -6.25 11.11
C GLY A 248 -21.67 -6.55 10.41
N ALA A 249 -21.75 -6.26 9.10
CA ALA A 249 -22.91 -6.59 8.28
C ALA A 249 -22.89 -8.03 7.74
N LEU A 250 -21.77 -8.75 7.89
CA LEU A 250 -21.67 -10.14 7.45
C LEU A 250 -22.52 -11.03 8.33
N ARG A 251 -23.57 -11.60 7.75
CA ARG A 251 -24.33 -12.71 8.36
C ARG A 251 -23.84 -14.01 7.76
N ILE A 252 -23.41 -14.94 8.60
CA ILE A 252 -23.18 -16.32 8.18
C ILE A 252 -24.57 -16.93 7.97
N THR A 253 -25.06 -16.92 6.75
CA THR A 253 -26.30 -17.61 6.36
C THR A 253 -25.90 -18.99 5.82
N GLY A 254 -25.82 -19.95 6.70
CA GLY A 254 -25.59 -21.35 6.37
C GLY A 254 -25.75 -22.16 7.64
N GLU A 255 -26.72 -23.07 7.69
CA GLU A 255 -26.65 -24.18 8.61
C GLU A 255 -25.41 -24.99 8.24
N ALA A 256 -24.51 -25.22 9.21
CA ALA A 256 -23.43 -26.18 9.03
C ALA A 256 -24.09 -27.52 8.72
N ALA A 257 -24.12 -27.91 7.46
CA ALA A 257 -24.48 -29.28 7.10
C ALA A 257 -23.42 -30.18 7.76
N HIS A 258 -23.75 -30.72 8.92
CA HIS A 258 -23.01 -31.84 9.52
C HIS A 258 -23.17 -33.03 8.56
N THR A 259 -22.36 -33.06 7.51
CA THR A 259 -22.06 -34.32 6.82
C THR A 259 -21.24 -35.12 7.82
N GLY A 260 -21.77 -36.26 8.28
CA GLY A 260 -21.20 -37.07 9.35
C GLY A 260 -19.79 -37.65 9.15
N SER A 261 -18.94 -36.96 8.43
CA SER A 261 -17.54 -37.29 8.23
C SER A 261 -16.68 -36.44 9.15
N THR A 262 -16.23 -37.06 10.25
CA THR A 262 -15.25 -36.47 11.16
C THR A 262 -13.85 -36.91 10.74
N ALA A 263 -12.96 -35.95 10.50
CA ALA A 263 -11.53 -36.23 10.42
C ALA A 263 -10.97 -36.34 11.85
N LYS A 264 -10.45 -37.53 12.20
CA LYS A 264 -9.83 -37.79 13.50
C LYS A 264 -8.32 -37.75 13.33
N LEU A 265 -7.66 -36.83 14.02
CA LEU A 265 -6.21 -36.73 14.06
C LEU A 265 -5.71 -37.29 15.39
N ASP A 266 -5.32 -38.57 15.40
CA ASP A 266 -4.75 -39.21 16.59
C ASP A 266 -3.21 -39.07 16.58
N GLY A 267 -2.68 -38.55 17.68
CA GLY A 267 -1.22 -38.48 17.89
C GLY A 267 -0.46 -37.48 17.01
N PHE A 268 -1.17 -36.55 16.34
CA PHE A 268 -0.52 -35.51 15.54
C PHE A 268 0.27 -34.56 16.44
N ARG A 269 1.57 -34.45 16.19
CA ARG A 269 2.45 -33.46 16.82
C ARG A 269 3.09 -32.61 15.75
N PHE A 270 2.95 -31.31 15.86
CA PHE A 270 3.62 -30.35 15.02
C PHE A 270 4.50 -29.44 15.89
N SER A 271 5.76 -29.29 15.52
CA SER A 271 6.64 -28.30 16.14
C SER A 271 7.39 -27.53 15.07
N TYR A 272 7.47 -26.21 15.26
CA TYR A 272 8.43 -25.43 14.48
C TYR A 272 9.85 -25.80 14.95
N LYS A 273 10.77 -26.06 14.01
CA LYS A 273 12.19 -26.06 14.34
C LYS A 273 12.58 -24.63 14.69
N ASN A 274 13.03 -24.43 15.93
CA ASN A 274 13.72 -23.21 16.34
C ASN A 274 15.06 -23.12 15.63
#